data_9fdfbdecdf1daf12a506d9ce67277801
#
_entry.id   9fdfbdecdf1daf12a506d9ce67277801
#
_cell.length_a   1.000
_cell.length_b   1.000
_cell.length_c   1.000
_cell.angle_alpha   90.00
_cell.angle_beta   90.00
_cell.angle_gamma   90.00
#
_symmetry.space_group_name_H-M   'P 1'
#
loop_
_entity.id
_entity.type
_entity.pdbx_description
1 polymer ?
#
loop_
_entity_poly.entity_id
_entity_poly.type
_entity_poly.pdbx_seq_one_letter_code
_entity_poly.pdbx_strand_id
1 'polypeptide(L)'
;LAVTSLILGIIWLISPGIMCSISKKEKQKNPVDTLNSKDKEYVLDIGYRTWMCFKDNLTSKSNFLPPDNYQEDRKPKLVMRTSPTNIGLALLSVMSAYDLKYENLEDTIELLYKMLESIQNLPKWNGHLYNWYNIEKLEPLIPRYISSVDSGNFVGYLYVLKQFLNNISEQNEKIQTMLQIINQ
;
A
#
# COMPACT_ATOMS: atom_id res chain seq x y z
N LEU A 1 -29.57 30.59 -22.71
CA LEU A 1 -29.56 29.13 -22.56
C LEU A 1 -28.83 28.43 -23.72
N ALA A 2 -29.23 28.66 -25.00
CA ALA A 2 -28.61 27.99 -26.16
C ALA A 2 -27.11 28.32 -26.32
N VAL A 3 -26.71 29.56 -26.10
CA VAL A 3 -25.30 29.99 -26.22
C VAL A 3 -24.44 29.37 -25.09
N THR A 4 -24.95 29.35 -23.88
CA THR A 4 -24.22 28.75 -22.75
C THR A 4 -24.06 27.24 -22.92
N SER A 5 -25.11 26.55 -23.41
CA SER A 5 -25.05 25.11 -23.71
C SER A 5 -24.05 24.80 -24.83
N LEU A 6 -23.98 25.65 -25.84
CA LEU A 6 -23.02 25.50 -26.95
C LEU A 6 -21.58 25.66 -26.45
N ILE A 7 -21.30 26.65 -25.62
CA ILE A 7 -19.97 26.88 -25.02
C ILE A 7 -19.55 25.67 -24.18
N LEU A 8 -20.43 25.18 -23.31
CA LEU A 8 -20.15 24.00 -22.49
C LEU A 8 -19.91 22.75 -23.35
N GLY A 9 -20.71 22.56 -24.40
CA GLY A 9 -20.52 21.46 -25.36
C GLY A 9 -19.15 21.51 -26.05
N ILE A 10 -18.70 22.70 -26.47
CA ILE A 10 -17.37 22.87 -27.07
C ILE A 10 -16.27 22.55 -26.05
N ILE A 11 -16.38 23.05 -24.81
CA ILE A 11 -15.40 22.75 -23.75
C ILE A 11 -15.31 21.24 -23.51
N TRP A 12 -16.43 20.55 -23.48
CA TRP A 12 -16.46 19.08 -23.30
C TRP A 12 -15.83 18.35 -24.48
N LEU A 13 -16.07 18.78 -25.71
CA LEU A 13 -15.50 18.17 -26.92
C LEU A 13 -13.98 18.30 -26.99
N ILE A 14 -13.42 19.45 -26.55
CA ILE A 14 -11.97 19.68 -26.59
C ILE A 14 -11.25 19.18 -25.32
N SER A 15 -11.97 18.91 -24.22
CA SER A 15 -11.37 18.47 -22.96
C SER A 15 -10.49 17.21 -23.07
N PRO A 16 -10.85 16.15 -23.83
CA PRO A 16 -9.96 15.00 -24.00
C PRO A 16 -8.63 15.36 -24.67
N GLY A 17 -8.65 16.28 -25.64
CA GLY A 17 -7.43 16.76 -26.31
C GLY A 17 -6.53 17.56 -25.35
N ILE A 18 -7.12 18.42 -24.53
CA ILE A 18 -6.41 19.18 -23.50
C ILE A 18 -5.80 18.21 -22.47
N MET A 19 -6.58 17.27 -21.95
CA MET A 19 -6.11 16.27 -21.00
C MET A 19 -4.98 15.42 -21.57
N CYS A 20 -5.10 14.97 -22.81
CA CYS A 20 -4.05 14.24 -23.50
C CYS A 20 -2.76 15.08 -23.64
N SER A 21 -2.89 16.38 -23.91
CA SER A 21 -1.76 17.30 -24.03
C SER A 21 -1.04 17.52 -22.70
N ILE A 22 -1.81 17.74 -21.62
CA ILE A 22 -1.29 17.92 -20.25
C ILE A 22 -0.65 16.63 -19.72
N SER A 23 -1.22 15.49 -20.09
CA SER A 23 -0.74 14.16 -19.66
C SER A 23 0.45 13.64 -20.47
N LYS A 24 0.91 14.36 -21.51
CA LYS A 24 2.14 13.97 -22.21
C LYS A 24 3.31 14.03 -21.24
N LYS A 25 3.89 12.85 -20.97
CA LYS A 25 5.16 12.77 -20.21
C LYS A 25 6.19 13.65 -20.92
N GLU A 26 6.59 14.74 -20.30
CA GLU A 26 7.89 15.32 -20.62
C GLU A 26 8.95 14.24 -20.41
N LYS A 27 9.93 14.18 -21.33
CA LYS A 27 11.15 13.37 -21.11
C LYS A 27 11.95 14.04 -19.98
N GLN A 28 11.42 13.98 -18.75
CA GLN A 28 12.20 14.38 -17.59
C GLN A 28 13.32 13.38 -17.41
N LYS A 29 14.54 13.86 -17.30
CA LYS A 29 15.63 13.11 -16.69
C LYS A 29 15.12 12.63 -15.35
N ASN A 30 15.30 11.35 -15.04
CA ASN A 30 14.88 10.82 -13.75
C ASN A 30 15.44 11.73 -12.63
N PRO A 31 14.63 12.39 -11.81
CA PRO A 31 15.12 13.32 -10.79
C PRO A 31 16.18 12.69 -9.89
N VAL A 32 16.10 11.39 -9.66
CA VAL A 32 17.06 10.62 -8.86
C VAL A 32 18.46 10.66 -9.46
N ASP A 33 18.60 10.70 -10.80
CA ASP A 33 19.90 10.74 -11.48
C ASP A 33 20.59 12.10 -11.33
N THR A 34 19.85 13.13 -10.93
CA THR A 34 20.36 14.51 -10.73
C THR A 34 20.72 14.83 -9.28
N LEU A 35 20.37 13.94 -8.33
CA LEU A 35 20.69 14.13 -6.91
C LEU A 35 22.20 13.98 -6.67
N ASN A 36 22.78 14.89 -5.92
CA ASN A 36 24.13 14.75 -5.40
C ASN A 36 24.17 13.68 -4.29
N SER A 37 25.37 13.27 -3.88
CA SER A 37 25.54 12.19 -2.89
C SER A 37 24.89 12.51 -1.54
N LYS A 38 24.95 13.78 -1.10
CA LYS A 38 24.36 14.23 0.17
C LYS A 38 22.83 14.17 0.14
N ASP A 39 22.23 14.58 -0.97
CA ASP A 39 20.77 14.53 -1.13
C ASP A 39 20.28 13.08 -1.21
N LYS A 40 21.04 12.19 -1.88
CA LYS A 40 20.75 10.75 -1.91
C LYS A 40 20.75 10.14 -0.52
N GLU A 41 21.78 10.42 0.27
CA GLU A 41 21.88 9.96 1.65
C GLU A 41 20.71 10.46 2.51
N TYR A 42 20.36 11.73 2.37
CA TYR A 42 19.21 12.32 3.08
C TYR A 42 17.88 11.65 2.71
N VAL A 43 17.63 11.40 1.43
CA VAL A 43 16.40 10.70 0.97
C VAL A 43 16.37 9.26 1.49
N LEU A 44 17.51 8.56 1.50
CA LEU A 44 17.59 7.21 2.07
C LEU A 44 17.35 7.22 3.58
N ASP A 45 17.86 8.21 4.34
CA ASP A 45 17.57 8.34 5.77
C ASP A 45 16.07 8.56 6.04
N ILE A 46 15.40 9.40 5.25
CA ILE A 46 13.94 9.56 5.31
C ILE A 46 13.24 8.23 5.03
N GLY A 47 13.65 7.52 3.99
CA GLY A 47 13.11 6.19 3.66
C GLY A 47 13.28 5.20 4.80
N TYR A 48 14.45 5.14 5.40
CA TYR A 48 14.73 4.28 6.55
C TYR A 48 13.85 4.62 7.77
N ARG A 49 13.71 5.89 8.11
CA ARG A 49 12.82 6.32 9.23
C ARG A 49 11.37 5.98 8.95
N THR A 50 10.94 6.12 7.70
CA THR A 50 9.58 5.71 7.29
C THR A 50 9.40 4.21 7.46
N TRP A 51 10.38 3.41 7.02
CA TRP A 51 10.38 1.97 7.24
C TRP A 51 10.31 1.60 8.73
N MET A 52 11.12 2.21 9.57
CA MET A 52 11.13 1.95 11.01
C MET A 52 9.76 2.21 11.65
N CYS A 53 9.01 3.21 11.19
CA CYS A 53 7.65 3.45 11.65
C CYS A 53 6.72 2.25 11.37
N PHE A 54 6.85 1.60 10.21
CA PHE A 54 6.10 0.37 9.93
C PHE A 54 6.65 -0.82 10.75
N LYS A 55 7.97 -1.04 10.73
CA LYS A 55 8.63 -2.16 11.40
C LYS A 55 8.29 -2.24 12.89
N ASP A 56 8.35 -1.12 13.59
CA ASP A 56 8.08 -1.04 15.03
C ASP A 56 6.62 -1.36 15.38
N ASN A 57 5.71 -1.24 14.41
CA ASN A 57 4.27 -1.42 14.62
C ASN A 57 3.71 -2.71 14.00
N LEU A 58 4.46 -3.38 13.12
CA LEU A 58 4.08 -4.67 12.53
C LEU A 58 4.51 -5.82 13.46
N THR A 59 3.84 -5.96 14.57
CA THR A 59 4.19 -6.90 15.65
C THR A 59 3.09 -7.94 15.89
N SER A 60 3.37 -8.96 16.67
CA SER A 60 2.36 -9.95 17.09
C SER A 60 1.17 -9.33 17.82
N LYS A 61 1.38 -8.21 18.53
CA LYS A 61 0.31 -7.49 19.22
C LYS A 61 -0.71 -6.87 18.24
N SER A 62 -0.24 -6.45 17.08
CA SER A 62 -1.08 -5.90 15.99
C SER A 62 -1.45 -6.95 14.94
N ASN A 63 -1.19 -8.25 15.21
CA ASN A 63 -1.32 -9.32 14.21
C ASN A 63 -0.56 -9.01 12.90
N PHE A 64 0.60 -8.36 13.00
CA PHE A 64 1.40 -7.93 11.85
C PHE A 64 0.65 -7.05 10.85
N LEU A 65 -0.40 -6.35 11.29
CA LEU A 65 -1.13 -5.35 10.51
C LEU A 65 -0.77 -3.94 10.99
N PRO A 66 -0.70 -2.95 10.08
CA PRO A 66 -0.32 -1.60 10.44
C PRO A 66 -1.44 -0.90 11.22
N PRO A 67 -1.12 -0.14 12.29
CA PRO A 67 -2.07 0.77 12.89
C PRO A 67 -2.38 1.93 11.94
N ASP A 68 -3.55 2.56 12.12
CA ASP A 68 -4.01 3.64 11.25
C ASP A 68 -3.15 4.90 11.33
N ASN A 69 -2.85 5.34 12.54
CA ASN A 69 -2.06 6.53 12.78
C ASN A 69 -1.49 6.58 14.20
N TYR A 70 -0.53 7.49 14.40
CA TYR A 70 0.00 7.86 15.69
C TYR A 70 -0.45 9.27 16.05
N GLN A 71 -1.02 9.44 17.25
CA GLN A 71 -1.56 10.70 17.75
C GLN A 71 -0.73 11.18 18.95
N GLU A 72 0.00 12.28 18.79
CA GLU A 72 0.88 12.80 19.85
C GLU A 72 0.08 13.32 21.05
N ASP A 73 -1.07 13.96 20.80
CA ASP A 73 -1.86 14.69 21.82
C ASP A 73 -2.92 13.82 22.49
N ARG A 74 -3.01 12.53 22.15
CA ARG A 74 -4.08 11.66 22.65
C ARG A 74 -3.54 10.36 23.25
N LYS A 75 -4.36 9.76 24.12
CA LYS A 75 -4.10 8.39 24.62
C LYS A 75 -5.28 7.48 24.25
N PRO A 76 -5.05 6.27 23.76
CA PRO A 76 -3.73 5.73 23.38
C PRO A 76 -3.16 6.47 22.15
N LYS A 77 -1.84 6.59 22.10
CA LYS A 77 -1.16 7.28 20.96
C LYS A 77 -1.31 6.55 19.64
N LEU A 78 -1.22 5.23 19.64
CA LEU A 78 -1.45 4.38 18.48
C LEU A 78 -2.93 4.04 18.35
N VAL A 79 -3.46 4.24 17.15
CA VAL A 79 -4.84 3.89 16.81
C VAL A 79 -4.86 2.48 16.23
N MET A 80 -5.24 1.49 17.05
CA MET A 80 -5.17 0.06 16.76
C MET A 80 -6.32 -0.41 15.85
N ARG A 81 -6.47 0.26 14.71
CA ARG A 81 -7.35 -0.12 13.60
C ARG A 81 -6.60 0.01 12.28
N THR A 82 -7.09 -0.63 11.25
CA THR A 82 -6.50 -0.58 9.91
C THR A 82 -7.55 -0.61 8.81
N SER A 83 -7.18 -0.18 7.61
CA SER A 83 -7.98 -0.27 6.39
C SER A 83 -7.26 -1.10 5.33
N PRO A 84 -7.94 -1.56 4.26
CA PRO A 84 -7.28 -2.27 3.16
C PRO A 84 -6.17 -1.45 2.51
N THR A 85 -6.34 -0.13 2.39
CA THR A 85 -5.29 0.76 1.88
C THR A 85 -4.08 0.80 2.81
N ASN A 86 -4.28 0.91 4.13
CA ASN A 86 -3.17 0.89 5.10
C ASN A 86 -2.39 -0.43 5.04
N ILE A 87 -3.11 -1.56 4.95
CA ILE A 87 -2.49 -2.89 4.81
C ILE A 87 -1.65 -2.95 3.53
N GLY A 88 -2.20 -2.48 2.41
CA GLY A 88 -1.48 -2.46 1.14
C GLY A 88 -0.22 -1.59 1.19
N LEU A 89 -0.28 -0.41 1.81
CA LEU A 89 0.88 0.45 2.01
C LEU A 89 1.95 -0.22 2.88
N ALA A 90 1.55 -0.97 3.91
CA ALA A 90 2.50 -1.73 4.72
C ALA A 90 3.18 -2.85 3.90
N LEU A 91 2.45 -3.59 3.06
CA LEU A 91 3.04 -4.57 2.15
C LEU A 91 4.08 -3.93 1.22
N LEU A 92 3.77 -2.76 0.62
CA LEU A 92 4.71 -2.01 -0.19
C LEU A 92 5.94 -1.57 0.61
N SER A 93 5.74 -1.12 1.85
CA SER A 93 6.83 -0.69 2.72
C SER A 93 7.80 -1.82 3.03
N VAL A 94 7.29 -3.03 3.30
CA VAL A 94 8.13 -4.23 3.54
C VAL A 94 8.95 -4.59 2.29
N MET A 95 8.32 -4.61 1.10
CA MET A 95 9.02 -4.88 -0.16
C MET A 95 10.08 -3.81 -0.47
N SER A 96 9.74 -2.53 -0.27
CA SER A 96 10.67 -1.42 -0.48
C SER A 96 11.85 -1.46 0.48
N ALA A 97 11.65 -1.90 1.72
CA ALA A 97 12.73 -2.06 2.68
C ALA A 97 13.78 -3.09 2.22
N TYR A 98 13.36 -4.18 1.58
CA TYR A 98 14.26 -5.14 0.95
C TYR A 98 14.99 -4.51 -0.25
N ASP A 99 14.28 -3.86 -1.17
CA ASP A 99 14.87 -3.24 -2.36
C ASP A 99 15.92 -2.16 -2.00
N LEU A 100 15.64 -1.39 -0.94
CA LEU A 100 16.54 -0.36 -0.41
C LEU A 100 17.62 -0.92 0.52
N LYS A 101 17.66 -2.24 0.75
CA LYS A 101 18.63 -2.94 1.60
C LYS A 101 18.58 -2.55 3.09
N TYR A 102 17.40 -2.15 3.57
CA TYR A 102 17.14 -1.96 4.99
C TYR A 102 16.84 -3.27 5.69
N GLU A 103 16.32 -4.27 4.96
CA GLU A 103 16.01 -5.61 5.44
C GLU A 103 16.63 -6.67 4.53
N ASN A 104 16.88 -7.85 5.08
CA ASN A 104 17.30 -9.01 4.31
C ASN A 104 16.08 -9.77 3.76
N LEU A 105 16.33 -10.71 2.85
CA LEU A 105 15.27 -11.47 2.19
C LEU A 105 14.48 -12.36 3.15
N GLU A 106 15.17 -13.03 4.08
CA GLU A 106 14.54 -13.98 5.00
C GLU A 106 13.53 -13.28 5.91
N ASP A 107 13.92 -12.18 6.55
CA ASP A 107 13.04 -11.38 7.42
C ASP A 107 11.89 -10.76 6.63
N THR A 108 12.14 -10.33 5.38
CA THR A 108 11.13 -9.79 4.48
C THR A 108 10.05 -10.83 4.15
N ILE A 109 10.46 -12.04 3.76
CA ILE A 109 9.54 -13.15 3.44
C ILE A 109 8.74 -13.56 4.68
N GLU A 110 9.40 -13.68 5.83
CA GLU A 110 8.75 -14.02 7.09
C GLU A 110 7.66 -13.01 7.47
N LEU A 111 7.96 -11.72 7.37
CA LEU A 111 7.02 -10.65 7.70
C LEU A 111 5.85 -10.61 6.73
N LEU A 112 6.10 -10.68 5.41
CA LEU A 112 5.05 -10.75 4.39
C LEU A 112 4.13 -11.95 4.59
N TYR A 113 4.70 -13.11 4.93
CA TYR A 113 3.93 -14.32 5.20
C TYR A 113 2.97 -14.12 6.39
N LYS A 114 3.47 -13.60 7.52
CA LYS A 114 2.65 -13.30 8.71
C LYS A 114 1.56 -12.28 8.44
N MET A 115 1.87 -11.25 7.64
CA MET A 115 0.87 -10.27 7.21
C MET A 115 -0.24 -10.92 6.39
N LEU A 116 0.10 -11.77 5.42
CA LEU A 116 -0.89 -12.47 4.59
C LEU A 116 -1.75 -13.45 5.39
N GLU A 117 -1.17 -14.19 6.35
CA GLU A 117 -1.94 -15.03 7.27
C GLU A 117 -2.98 -14.20 8.04
N SER A 118 -2.59 -13.05 8.56
CA SER A 118 -3.52 -12.15 9.25
C SER A 118 -4.62 -11.62 8.33
N ILE A 119 -4.27 -11.24 7.10
CA ILE A 119 -5.24 -10.78 6.08
C ILE A 119 -6.23 -11.90 5.71
N GLN A 120 -5.78 -13.16 5.62
CA GLN A 120 -6.67 -14.30 5.39
C GLN A 120 -7.69 -14.47 6.52
N ASN A 121 -7.28 -14.26 7.76
CA ASN A 121 -8.11 -14.40 8.95
C ASN A 121 -9.09 -13.23 9.15
N LEU A 122 -8.95 -12.12 8.42
CA LEU A 122 -9.91 -11.04 8.47
C LEU A 122 -11.27 -11.47 7.90
N PRO A 123 -12.39 -11.25 8.60
CA PRO A 123 -13.74 -11.46 8.05
C PRO A 123 -13.94 -10.65 6.78
N LYS A 124 -14.54 -11.26 5.77
CA LYS A 124 -14.78 -10.67 4.44
C LYS A 124 -16.26 -10.74 4.10
N TRP A 125 -16.69 -9.87 3.20
CA TRP A 125 -18.01 -9.96 2.57
C TRP A 125 -17.84 -10.19 1.07
N ASN A 126 -18.27 -11.33 0.58
CA ASN A 126 -18.12 -11.74 -0.83
C ASN A 126 -16.68 -11.54 -1.36
N GLY A 127 -15.67 -11.90 -0.56
CA GLY A 127 -14.26 -11.73 -0.91
C GLY A 127 -13.67 -10.35 -0.64
N HIS A 128 -14.48 -9.32 -0.41
CA HIS A 128 -14.03 -7.98 -0.11
C HIS A 128 -13.73 -7.76 1.37
N LEU A 129 -12.66 -7.04 1.66
CA LEU A 129 -12.37 -6.55 3.00
C LEU A 129 -13.32 -5.41 3.38
N TYR A 130 -13.73 -5.37 4.66
CA TYR A 130 -14.40 -4.20 5.21
C TYR A 130 -13.45 -3.01 5.30
N ASN A 131 -14.01 -1.81 5.37
CA ASN A 131 -13.19 -0.59 5.36
C ASN A 131 -12.31 -0.42 6.60
N TRP A 132 -12.77 -0.88 7.76
CA TRP A 132 -12.03 -0.74 9.02
C TRP A 132 -12.07 -2.02 9.85
N TYR A 133 -10.92 -2.37 10.43
CA TYR A 133 -10.75 -3.49 11.35
C TYR A 133 -10.04 -3.05 12.64
N ASN A 134 -10.43 -3.64 13.75
CA ASN A 134 -9.59 -3.69 14.95
C ASN A 134 -8.47 -4.71 14.70
N ILE A 135 -7.22 -4.28 14.79
CA ILE A 135 -6.06 -5.13 14.46
C ILE A 135 -5.64 -6.06 15.60
N GLU A 136 -6.04 -5.79 16.84
CA GLU A 136 -5.78 -6.69 17.97
C GLU A 136 -6.74 -7.88 17.97
N LYS A 137 -8.00 -7.68 17.53
CA LYS A 137 -9.06 -8.70 17.53
C LYS A 137 -9.34 -9.31 16.16
N LEU A 138 -8.84 -8.72 15.09
CA LEU A 138 -9.14 -9.05 13.70
C LEU A 138 -10.65 -8.98 13.39
N GLU A 139 -11.36 -8.00 13.96
CA GLU A 139 -12.80 -7.82 13.80
C GLU A 139 -13.11 -6.54 13.01
N PRO A 140 -14.13 -6.56 12.11
CA PRO A 140 -14.55 -5.36 11.42
C PRO A 140 -15.23 -4.38 12.37
N LEU A 141 -14.90 -3.10 12.25
CA LEU A 141 -15.51 -2.02 13.03
C LEU A 141 -16.90 -1.62 12.50
N ILE A 142 -17.71 -1.04 13.37
CA ILE A 142 -19.04 -0.52 13.02
C ILE A 142 -18.91 0.98 12.68
N PRO A 143 -19.59 1.48 11.63
CA PRO A 143 -20.46 0.75 10.69
C PRO A 143 -19.64 -0.15 9.72
N ARG A 144 -20.15 -1.36 9.47
CA ARG A 144 -19.55 -2.27 8.49
C ARG A 144 -19.91 -1.84 7.09
N TYR A 145 -18.93 -1.42 6.31
CA TYR A 145 -19.10 -1.09 4.89
C TYR A 145 -17.85 -1.45 4.10
N ILE A 146 -17.98 -1.48 2.80
CA ILE A 146 -16.91 -1.77 1.86
C ILE A 146 -16.69 -0.51 1.03
N SER A 147 -15.44 -0.05 0.98
CA SER A 147 -15.00 1.02 0.10
C SER A 147 -14.53 0.41 -1.22
N SER A 148 -15.12 0.83 -2.33
CA SER A 148 -14.67 0.40 -3.66
C SER A 148 -13.27 0.91 -3.98
N VAL A 149 -12.91 2.10 -3.48
CA VAL A 149 -11.59 2.69 -3.66
C VAL A 149 -10.54 1.88 -2.91
N ASP A 150 -10.78 1.58 -1.61
CA ASP A 150 -9.85 0.78 -0.81
C ASP A 150 -9.70 -0.64 -1.35
N SER A 151 -10.80 -1.26 -1.80
CA SER A 151 -10.77 -2.58 -2.44
C SER A 151 -9.95 -2.57 -3.73
N GLY A 152 -10.12 -1.55 -4.57
CA GLY A 152 -9.35 -1.40 -5.81
C GLY A 152 -7.87 -1.17 -5.56
N ASN A 153 -7.53 -0.29 -4.61
CA ASN A 153 -6.15 -0.05 -4.19
C ASN A 153 -5.51 -1.33 -3.64
N PHE A 154 -6.23 -2.07 -2.79
CA PHE A 154 -5.73 -3.30 -2.19
C PHE A 154 -5.40 -4.36 -3.25
N VAL A 155 -6.26 -4.54 -4.24
CA VAL A 155 -5.98 -5.44 -5.39
C VAL A 155 -4.71 -4.99 -6.12
N GLY A 156 -4.54 -3.70 -6.35
CA GLY A 156 -3.33 -3.15 -6.95
C GLY A 156 -2.06 -3.51 -6.17
N TYR A 157 -2.09 -3.40 -4.83
CA TYR A 157 -0.98 -3.79 -3.97
C TYR A 157 -0.69 -5.29 -4.00
N LEU A 158 -1.72 -6.13 -4.07
CA LEU A 158 -1.56 -7.58 -4.22
C LEU A 158 -0.90 -7.95 -5.57
N TYR A 159 -1.21 -7.24 -6.65
CA TYR A 159 -0.50 -7.42 -7.93
C TYR A 159 0.98 -7.09 -7.82
N VAL A 160 1.34 -6.00 -7.13
CA VAL A 160 2.75 -5.64 -6.90
C VAL A 160 3.45 -6.71 -6.06
N LEU A 161 2.80 -7.17 -4.98
CA LEU A 161 3.33 -8.24 -4.13
C LEU A 161 3.54 -9.53 -4.93
N LYS A 162 2.56 -9.93 -5.75
CA LYS A 162 2.67 -11.11 -6.61
C LYS A 162 3.88 -11.00 -7.55
N GLN A 163 4.08 -9.84 -8.16
CA GLN A 163 5.22 -9.60 -9.05
C GLN A 163 6.55 -9.64 -8.28
N PHE A 164 6.61 -9.05 -7.09
CA PHE A 164 7.77 -9.11 -6.21
C PHE A 164 8.14 -10.56 -5.86
N LEU A 165 7.16 -11.37 -5.43
CA LEU A 165 7.38 -12.78 -5.09
C LEU A 165 7.84 -13.63 -6.29
N ASN A 166 7.30 -13.36 -7.48
CA ASN A 166 7.73 -14.03 -8.71
C ASN A 166 9.17 -13.66 -9.11
N ASN A 167 9.60 -12.43 -8.85
CA ASN A 167 10.95 -11.96 -9.19
C ASN A 167 12.02 -12.56 -8.25
N ILE A 168 11.67 -12.86 -7.01
CA ILE A 168 12.57 -13.46 -6.02
C ILE A 168 12.83 -14.95 -6.31
N SER A 169 11.99 -15.60 -7.11
CA SER A 169 11.98 -16.98 -7.66
C SER A 169 12.90 -18.04 -7.02
N GLU A 170 13.07 -18.03 -5.71
CA GLU A 170 13.65 -19.13 -4.96
C GLU A 170 12.61 -20.21 -4.70
N GLN A 171 13.04 -21.48 -4.65
CA GLN A 171 12.21 -22.61 -4.25
C GLN A 171 11.93 -22.54 -2.73
N ASN A 172 11.21 -21.51 -2.31
CA ASN A 172 10.82 -21.29 -0.92
C ASN A 172 9.35 -21.62 -0.77
N GLU A 173 9.04 -22.58 0.13
CA GLU A 173 7.68 -23.06 0.39
C GLU A 173 6.75 -21.90 0.81
N LYS A 174 7.24 -20.95 1.61
CA LYS A 174 6.45 -19.78 2.02
C LYS A 174 6.07 -18.89 0.82
N ILE A 175 6.98 -18.69 -0.14
CA ILE A 175 6.69 -17.95 -1.37
C ILE A 175 5.58 -18.64 -2.16
N GLN A 176 5.65 -19.96 -2.31
CA GLN A 176 4.61 -20.72 -3.02
C GLN A 176 3.25 -20.62 -2.30
N THR A 177 3.24 -20.73 -0.98
CA THR A 177 2.02 -20.53 -0.17
C THR A 177 1.44 -19.14 -0.34
N MET A 178 2.27 -18.10 -0.26
CA MET A 178 1.82 -16.71 -0.47
C MET A 178 1.24 -16.48 -1.86
N LEU A 179 1.85 -17.04 -2.91
CA LEU A 179 1.31 -16.96 -4.27
C LEU A 179 -0.03 -17.67 -4.42
N GLN A 180 -0.25 -18.78 -3.72
CA GLN A 180 -1.55 -19.45 -3.67
C GLN A 180 -2.61 -18.58 -2.98
N ILE A 181 -2.27 -17.95 -1.86
CA ILE A 181 -3.17 -17.05 -1.13
C ILE A 181 -3.61 -15.87 -2.01
N ILE A 182 -2.68 -15.25 -2.74
CA ILE A 182 -2.96 -14.08 -3.57
C ILE A 182 -3.84 -14.42 -4.79
N ASN A 183 -3.82 -15.67 -5.24
CA ASN A 183 -4.59 -16.11 -6.40
C ASN A 183 -6.03 -16.58 -6.06
N GLN A 184 -6.42 -16.61 -4.79
CA GLN A 184 -7.78 -16.92 -4.32
C GLN A 184 -8.68 -15.70 -4.34
#